data_a5f8dce24c6fbe7f80d73f76b74947d3
#
_entry.id   a5f8dce24c6fbe7f80d73f76b74947d3
#
_cell.length_a   1.000
_cell.length_b   1.000
_cell.length_c   1.000
_cell.angle_alpha   90.00
_cell.angle_beta   90.00
_cell.angle_gamma   90.00
#
_symmetry.space_group_name_H-M   'P 1'
#
loop_
_entity.id
_entity.type
_entity.pdbx_description
1 polymer ?
#
loop_
_entity_poly.entity_id
_entity_poly.type
_entity_poly.pdbx_seq_one_letter_code
_entity_poly.pdbx_strand_id
1 'polypeptide(L)'
;ASDVYKRQCMYNTKIAPLLPYGIRGFLWYQGEGNSGQPELYKQLQPTMITDWRIRFEQGYLPFLLVQLPNISGGSCQYFREAQAESLQLPNVGMAVSIDVGDPYDIHPNNKKPVGERLYLRAKEMVYKDSVGVFQGPVYDSFRIEGNKIRMKFKSTGSGLMSKDGKDLRTFEVAGEDGKYVPAKAVIEGNDVLVW
;
A
#
# COMPACT_ATOMS: atom_id res chain seq x y z
N ALA A 1 29.82 9.97 6.45
CA ALA A 1 30.57 8.70 6.39
C ALA A 1 30.04 7.65 7.38
N SER A 2 29.69 8.03 8.62
CA SER A 2 29.23 7.08 9.65
C SER A 2 27.93 6.34 9.29
N ASP A 3 26.97 7.03 8.66
CA ASP A 3 25.67 6.44 8.33
C ASP A 3 25.73 5.49 7.15
N VAL A 4 26.56 5.80 6.14
CA VAL A 4 26.79 4.87 5.02
C VAL A 4 27.47 3.60 5.52
N TYR A 5 28.45 3.74 6.42
CA TYR A 5 29.13 2.60 7.01
C TYR A 5 28.21 1.71 7.85
N LYS A 6 27.33 2.32 8.67
CA LYS A 6 26.31 1.58 9.43
C LYS A 6 25.36 0.80 8.52
N ARG A 7 24.88 1.41 7.44
CA ARG A 7 24.00 0.75 6.45
C ARG A 7 24.71 -0.42 5.77
N GLN A 8 25.96 -0.25 5.40
CA GLN A 8 26.77 -1.33 4.82
C GLN A 8 26.98 -2.49 5.81
N CYS A 9 27.24 -2.18 7.08
CA CYS A 9 27.34 -3.20 8.12
C CYS A 9 26.02 -3.98 8.29
N MET A 10 24.88 -3.30 8.30
CA MET A 10 23.56 -3.95 8.39
C MET A 10 23.32 -4.88 7.21
N TYR A 11 23.62 -4.45 6.01
CA TYR A 11 23.51 -5.30 4.82
C TYR A 11 24.42 -6.53 4.94
N ASN A 12 25.70 -6.35 5.23
CA ASN A 12 26.68 -7.42 5.29
C ASN A 12 26.37 -8.45 6.37
N THR A 13 25.76 -8.04 7.47
CA THR A 13 25.48 -8.93 8.61
C THR A 13 24.09 -9.52 8.61
N LYS A 14 23.12 -8.90 7.96
CA LYS A 14 21.71 -9.31 8.03
C LYS A 14 21.13 -9.82 6.71
N ILE A 15 21.62 -9.30 5.57
CA ILE A 15 21.08 -9.64 4.25
C ILE A 15 22.04 -10.56 3.48
N ALA A 16 23.31 -10.18 3.37
CA ALA A 16 24.27 -10.93 2.59
C ALA A 16 24.39 -12.41 2.97
N PRO A 17 24.33 -12.82 4.25
CA PRO A 17 24.34 -14.22 4.64
C PRO A 17 23.12 -15.03 4.19
N LEU A 18 22.02 -14.35 3.83
CA LEU A 18 20.78 -14.99 3.37
C LEU A 18 20.74 -15.20 1.86
N LEU A 19 21.64 -14.59 1.10
CA LEU A 19 21.60 -14.64 -0.37
C LEU A 19 21.63 -16.07 -0.96
N PRO A 20 22.34 -17.05 -0.37
CA PRO A 20 22.36 -18.41 -0.88
C PRO A 20 21.05 -19.18 -0.66
N TYR A 21 20.13 -18.67 0.19
CA TYR A 21 18.89 -19.39 0.46
C TYR A 21 17.91 -19.29 -0.71
N GLY A 22 17.32 -20.41 -1.10
CA GLY A 22 16.16 -20.45 -1.98
C GLY A 22 14.93 -19.93 -1.23
N ILE A 23 14.36 -18.82 -1.71
CA ILE A 23 13.18 -18.21 -1.12
C ILE A 23 12.04 -18.08 -2.14
N ARG A 24 10.81 -17.93 -1.66
CA ARG A 24 9.62 -17.75 -2.51
C ARG A 24 9.20 -16.29 -2.67
N GLY A 25 9.81 -15.38 -1.93
CA GLY A 25 9.51 -13.95 -1.97
C GLY A 25 9.76 -13.27 -0.63
N PHE A 26 9.37 -12.02 -0.55
CA PHE A 26 9.58 -11.17 0.63
C PHE A 26 8.25 -10.67 1.16
N LEU A 27 8.12 -10.64 2.48
CA LEU A 27 7.10 -9.87 3.19
C LEU A 27 7.76 -8.62 3.77
N TRP A 28 7.29 -7.43 3.38
CA TRP A 28 7.91 -6.17 3.77
C TRP A 28 6.93 -5.27 4.51
N TYR A 29 7.18 -5.09 5.80
CA TYR A 29 6.40 -4.18 6.65
C TYR A 29 7.33 -3.16 7.28
N GLN A 30 7.43 -1.98 6.68
CA GLN A 30 8.31 -0.89 7.10
C GLN A 30 7.80 0.42 6.49
N GLY A 31 8.15 1.56 7.11
CA GLY A 31 7.91 2.87 6.52
C GLY A 31 7.83 3.99 7.55
N GLU A 32 7.60 3.70 8.80
CA GLU A 32 7.34 4.67 9.86
C GLU A 32 8.49 5.69 9.99
N GLY A 33 9.74 5.22 9.98
CA GLY A 33 10.93 6.09 10.02
C GLY A 33 11.15 6.93 8.76
N ASN A 34 10.40 6.67 7.69
CA ASN A 34 10.47 7.39 6.42
C ASN A 34 9.22 8.25 6.15
N SER A 35 8.21 8.20 7.02
CA SER A 35 6.90 8.81 6.78
C SER A 35 6.93 10.32 6.54
N GLY A 36 7.94 11.01 7.05
CA GLY A 36 8.19 12.43 6.78
C GLY A 36 8.82 12.75 5.41
N GLN A 37 9.16 11.73 4.61
CA GLN A 37 9.85 11.90 3.32
C GLN A 37 9.20 11.03 2.22
N PRO A 38 7.90 11.22 1.90
CA PRO A 38 7.18 10.37 0.96
C PRO A 38 7.81 10.40 -0.44
N GLU A 39 8.23 11.57 -0.94
CA GLU A 39 8.84 11.70 -2.26
C GLU A 39 10.15 10.93 -2.40
N LEU A 40 10.97 10.93 -1.35
CA LEU A 40 12.18 10.11 -1.32
C LEU A 40 11.83 8.60 -1.28
N TYR A 41 10.78 8.23 -0.54
CA TYR A 41 10.38 6.83 -0.41
C TYR A 41 9.84 6.23 -1.73
N LYS A 42 9.21 7.04 -2.58
CA LYS A 42 8.83 6.64 -3.96
C LYS A 42 10.03 6.11 -4.77
N GLN A 43 11.23 6.55 -4.45
CA GLN A 43 12.46 6.08 -5.09
C GLN A 43 13.13 4.95 -4.30
N LEU A 44 13.19 5.06 -2.98
CA LEU A 44 13.92 4.12 -2.13
C LEU A 44 13.31 2.71 -2.15
N GLN A 45 11.99 2.59 -2.05
CA GLN A 45 11.35 1.28 -1.98
C GLN A 45 11.46 0.49 -3.28
N PRO A 46 11.18 1.05 -4.48
CA PRO A 46 11.42 0.35 -5.74
C PRO A 46 12.89 0.01 -5.97
N THR A 47 13.79 0.90 -5.56
CA THR A 47 15.24 0.65 -5.67
C THR A 47 15.66 -0.52 -4.79
N MET A 48 15.21 -0.58 -3.55
CA MET A 48 15.48 -1.71 -2.64
C MET A 48 14.95 -3.03 -3.20
N ILE A 49 13.70 -3.03 -3.70
CA ILE A 49 13.09 -4.22 -4.31
C ILE A 49 13.95 -4.72 -5.48
N THR A 50 14.38 -3.82 -6.34
CA THR A 50 15.20 -4.15 -7.51
C THR A 50 16.59 -4.65 -7.10
N ASP A 51 17.26 -3.97 -6.17
CA ASP A 51 18.57 -4.36 -5.67
C ASP A 51 18.55 -5.75 -5.02
N TRP A 52 17.54 -6.04 -4.19
CA TRP A 52 17.44 -7.35 -3.57
C TRP A 52 17.17 -8.46 -4.59
N ARG A 53 16.33 -8.23 -5.59
CA ARG A 53 16.13 -9.20 -6.69
C ARG A 53 17.42 -9.51 -7.43
N ILE A 54 18.24 -8.49 -7.73
CA ILE A 54 19.54 -8.66 -8.38
C ILE A 54 20.45 -9.50 -7.48
N ARG A 55 20.52 -9.20 -6.19
CA ARG A 55 21.45 -9.88 -5.28
C ARG A 55 21.06 -11.30 -4.92
N PHE A 56 19.76 -11.61 -4.85
CA PHE A 56 19.30 -12.98 -4.62
C PHE A 56 19.39 -13.86 -5.87
N GLU A 57 19.52 -13.29 -7.06
CA GLU A 57 19.70 -14.00 -8.35
C GLU A 57 18.63 -15.07 -8.63
N GLN A 58 17.41 -14.90 -8.08
CA GLN A 58 16.29 -15.82 -8.24
C GLN A 58 15.16 -15.22 -9.10
N GLY A 59 15.49 -14.28 -9.98
CA GLY A 59 14.56 -13.62 -10.88
C GLY A 59 13.65 -12.59 -10.19
N TYR A 60 12.46 -12.41 -10.73
CA TYR A 60 11.48 -11.46 -10.20
C TYR A 60 10.77 -11.98 -8.96
N LEU A 61 11.51 -12.19 -7.89
CA LEU A 61 10.96 -12.63 -6.60
C LEU A 61 9.79 -11.73 -6.18
N PRO A 62 8.66 -12.31 -5.74
CA PRO A 62 7.53 -11.56 -5.23
C PRO A 62 7.89 -10.71 -4.01
N PHE A 63 7.42 -9.46 -3.98
CA PHE A 63 7.42 -8.60 -2.80
C PHE A 63 5.98 -8.31 -2.39
N LEU A 64 5.62 -8.71 -1.19
CA LEU A 64 4.32 -8.44 -0.59
C LEU A 64 4.50 -7.37 0.49
N LEU A 65 4.05 -6.16 0.17
CA LEU A 65 4.21 -4.99 1.00
C LEU A 65 3.03 -4.87 1.97
N VAL A 66 3.28 -4.31 3.16
CA VAL A 66 2.22 -3.83 4.04
C VAL A 66 2.18 -2.31 3.95
N GLN A 67 1.05 -1.78 3.50
CA GLN A 67 0.81 -0.34 3.53
C GLN A 67 0.62 0.10 4.98
N LEU A 68 1.25 1.19 5.39
CA LEU A 68 1.17 1.66 6.78
C LEU A 68 -0.27 1.94 7.21
N PRO A 69 -0.62 1.57 8.47
CA PRO A 69 -1.93 1.83 9.03
C PRO A 69 -2.18 3.33 9.27
N ASN A 70 -3.37 3.66 9.69
CA ASN A 70 -3.68 4.99 10.18
C ASN A 70 -2.98 5.24 11.52
N ILE A 71 -2.46 6.45 11.68
CA ILE A 71 -1.95 7.01 12.94
C ILE A 71 -2.29 8.50 12.98
N SER A 72 -2.61 9.02 14.16
CA SER A 72 -2.90 10.44 14.35
C SER A 72 -1.64 11.30 14.23
N GLY A 73 -1.79 12.51 13.70
CA GLY A 73 -0.75 13.55 13.74
C GLY A 73 0.31 13.49 12.63
N GLY A 74 0.09 12.75 11.55
CA GLY A 74 1.06 12.70 10.45
C GLY A 74 0.43 12.76 9.05
N SER A 75 1.25 13.06 8.04
CA SER A 75 0.87 13.06 6.61
C SER A 75 0.90 11.64 6.02
N CYS A 76 0.34 10.67 6.75
CA CYS A 76 0.41 9.25 6.38
C CYS A 76 -0.26 8.94 5.03
N GLN A 77 -1.21 9.75 4.56
CA GLN A 77 -1.84 9.57 3.26
C GLN A 77 -0.83 9.67 2.11
N TYR A 78 0.04 10.68 2.10
CA TYR A 78 1.08 10.83 1.07
C TYR A 78 2.12 9.71 1.13
N PHE A 79 2.42 9.24 2.33
CA PHE A 79 3.34 8.12 2.49
C PHE A 79 2.74 6.79 2.02
N ARG A 80 1.45 6.54 2.28
CA ARG A 80 0.74 5.37 1.75
C ARG A 80 0.66 5.39 0.24
N GLU A 81 0.48 6.57 -0.37
CA GLU A 81 0.56 6.75 -1.82
C GLU A 81 1.97 6.42 -2.33
N ALA A 82 3.01 6.92 -1.67
CA ALA A 82 4.40 6.61 -2.02
C ALA A 82 4.71 5.10 -1.94
N GLN A 83 4.15 4.38 -0.95
CA GLN A 83 4.26 2.92 -0.90
C GLN A 83 3.58 2.25 -2.09
N ALA A 84 2.42 2.78 -2.53
CA ALA A 84 1.66 2.21 -3.64
C ALA A 84 2.37 2.35 -4.99
N GLU A 85 3.27 3.31 -5.18
CA GLU A 85 4.08 3.45 -6.39
C GLU A 85 4.88 2.19 -6.74
N SER A 86 5.29 1.43 -5.73
CA SER A 86 6.00 0.16 -5.96
C SER A 86 5.14 -0.92 -6.63
N LEU A 87 3.81 -0.78 -6.67
CA LEU A 87 2.92 -1.70 -7.37
C LEU A 87 3.08 -1.65 -8.90
N GLN A 88 3.77 -0.66 -9.44
CA GLN A 88 4.14 -0.59 -10.85
C GLN A 88 5.22 -1.62 -11.22
N LEU A 89 5.98 -2.10 -10.25
CA LEU A 89 6.96 -3.15 -10.47
C LEU A 89 6.28 -4.52 -10.64
N PRO A 90 6.80 -5.39 -11.52
CA PRO A 90 6.27 -6.75 -11.66
C PRO A 90 6.41 -7.53 -10.35
N ASN A 91 5.45 -8.41 -10.06
CA ASN A 91 5.43 -9.26 -8.87
C ASN A 91 5.53 -8.49 -7.54
N VAL A 92 4.92 -7.31 -7.47
CA VAL A 92 4.73 -6.57 -6.21
C VAL A 92 3.24 -6.56 -5.88
N GLY A 93 2.90 -6.92 -4.65
CA GLY A 93 1.55 -6.87 -4.11
C GLY A 93 1.52 -6.13 -2.79
N MET A 94 0.33 -5.70 -2.36
CA MET A 94 0.18 -4.91 -1.14
C MET A 94 -1.00 -5.40 -0.30
N ALA A 95 -0.76 -5.50 1.00
CA ALA A 95 -1.80 -5.64 2.02
C ALA A 95 -2.06 -4.27 2.63
N VAL A 96 -3.26 -3.74 2.43
CA VAL A 96 -3.70 -2.48 3.03
C VAL A 96 -4.02 -2.71 4.50
N SER A 97 -3.62 -1.82 5.39
CA SER A 97 -3.85 -1.95 6.83
C SER A 97 -4.46 -0.71 7.49
N ILE A 98 -4.99 0.22 6.69
CA ILE A 98 -5.55 1.49 7.18
C ILE A 98 -6.67 1.32 8.21
N ASP A 99 -7.43 0.25 8.12
CA ASP A 99 -8.59 -0.05 8.97
C ASP A 99 -8.26 -0.85 10.24
N VAL A 100 -7.00 -1.24 10.42
CA VAL A 100 -6.54 -2.06 11.55
C VAL A 100 -5.40 -1.41 12.34
N GLY A 101 -5.11 -0.15 12.07
CA GLY A 101 -4.17 0.67 12.85
C GLY A 101 -4.78 1.13 14.17
N ASP A 102 -3.92 1.70 15.00
CA ASP A 102 -4.31 2.42 16.20
C ASP A 102 -3.92 3.89 16.03
N PRO A 103 -4.87 4.84 16.19
CA PRO A 103 -4.55 6.27 16.06
C PRO A 103 -3.50 6.79 17.04
N TYR A 104 -3.30 6.09 18.15
CA TYR A 104 -2.42 6.51 19.25
C TYR A 104 -1.21 5.60 19.46
N ASP A 105 -1.15 4.45 18.78
CA ASP A 105 -0.03 3.53 18.88
C ASP A 105 0.50 3.15 17.49
N ILE A 106 1.77 3.46 17.23
CA ILE A 106 2.47 3.10 16.01
C ILE A 106 2.63 1.57 15.84
N HIS A 107 2.45 0.82 16.92
CA HIS A 107 2.53 -0.64 16.97
C HIS A 107 1.16 -1.26 17.24
N PRO A 108 0.19 -1.20 16.30
CA PRO A 108 -1.14 -1.73 16.55
C PRO A 108 -1.08 -3.23 16.89
N ASN A 109 -1.80 -3.63 17.93
CA ASN A 109 -1.75 -5.00 18.47
C ASN A 109 -2.42 -6.03 17.55
N ASN A 110 -3.42 -5.62 16.75
CA ASN A 110 -4.16 -6.52 15.88
C ASN A 110 -3.41 -6.78 14.56
N LYS A 111 -2.48 -7.72 14.57
CA LYS A 111 -1.70 -8.13 13.39
C LYS A 111 -2.36 -9.24 12.55
N LYS A 112 -3.40 -9.89 13.07
CA LYS A 112 -4.05 -11.01 12.38
C LYS A 112 -4.59 -10.61 10.99
N PRO A 113 -5.33 -9.52 10.79
CA PRO A 113 -5.81 -9.12 9.47
C PRO A 113 -4.68 -8.81 8.49
N VAL A 114 -3.55 -8.28 8.97
CA VAL A 114 -2.37 -8.03 8.12
C VAL A 114 -1.83 -9.35 7.58
N GLY A 115 -1.67 -10.36 8.46
CA GLY A 115 -1.22 -11.70 8.06
C GLY A 115 -2.18 -12.38 7.09
N GLU A 116 -3.49 -12.28 7.34
CA GLU A 116 -4.53 -12.84 6.44
C GLU A 116 -4.50 -12.19 5.06
N ARG A 117 -4.34 -10.87 4.98
CA ARG A 117 -4.24 -10.13 3.70
C ARG A 117 -2.96 -10.49 2.93
N LEU A 118 -1.83 -10.61 3.63
CA LEU A 118 -0.59 -11.08 3.02
C LEU A 118 -0.72 -12.52 2.53
N TYR A 119 -1.38 -13.40 3.29
CA TYR A 119 -1.64 -14.77 2.89
C TYR A 119 -2.48 -14.85 1.61
N LEU A 120 -3.57 -14.10 1.51
CA LEU A 120 -4.40 -14.07 0.30
C LEU A 120 -3.60 -13.58 -0.92
N ARG A 121 -2.75 -12.56 -0.72
CA ARG A 121 -1.83 -12.09 -1.76
C ARG A 121 -0.82 -13.15 -2.16
N ALA A 122 -0.23 -13.86 -1.20
CA ALA A 122 0.71 -14.94 -1.49
C ALA A 122 0.04 -16.07 -2.27
N LYS A 123 -1.16 -16.48 -1.88
CA LYS A 123 -1.92 -17.50 -2.60
C LYS A 123 -2.12 -17.13 -4.06
N GLU A 124 -2.59 -15.94 -4.31
CA GLU A 124 -2.87 -15.45 -5.67
C GLU A 124 -1.57 -15.26 -6.47
N MET A 125 -0.60 -14.53 -5.94
CA MET A 125 0.57 -14.07 -6.69
C MET A 125 1.69 -15.12 -6.75
N VAL A 126 1.93 -15.86 -5.66
CA VAL A 126 3.08 -16.76 -5.53
C VAL A 126 2.69 -18.20 -5.82
N TYR A 127 1.57 -18.66 -5.28
CA TYR A 127 1.11 -20.04 -5.40
C TYR A 127 0.12 -20.27 -6.54
N LYS A 128 -0.35 -19.17 -7.18
CA LYS A 128 -1.31 -19.21 -8.30
C LYS A 128 -2.63 -19.90 -7.98
N ASP A 129 -2.99 -19.90 -6.71
CA ASP A 129 -4.27 -20.42 -6.26
C ASP A 129 -5.38 -19.39 -6.50
N SER A 130 -6.50 -19.81 -7.07
CA SER A 130 -7.66 -18.94 -7.18
C SER A 130 -8.29 -18.71 -5.79
N VAL A 131 -8.25 -17.49 -5.29
CA VAL A 131 -8.79 -17.14 -3.97
C VAL A 131 -10.03 -16.22 -4.05
N GLY A 132 -10.51 -15.96 -5.26
CA GLY A 132 -11.62 -15.04 -5.47
C GLY A 132 -11.20 -13.59 -5.14
N VAL A 133 -11.65 -13.06 -4.02
CA VAL A 133 -11.28 -11.71 -3.59
C VAL A 133 -10.03 -11.75 -2.71
N PHE A 134 -8.93 -11.24 -3.20
CA PHE A 134 -7.62 -11.19 -2.51
C PHE A 134 -7.20 -9.78 -2.09
N GLN A 135 -7.97 -8.77 -2.47
CA GLN A 135 -7.76 -7.37 -2.09
C GLN A 135 -9.10 -6.61 -2.07
N GLY A 136 -9.11 -5.49 -1.38
CA GLY A 136 -10.21 -4.55 -1.44
C GLY A 136 -10.21 -3.71 -2.73
N PRO A 137 -11.18 -2.80 -2.86
CA PRO A 137 -11.29 -1.89 -4.01
C PRO A 137 -10.00 -1.07 -4.19
N VAL A 138 -9.56 -0.96 -5.44
CA VAL A 138 -8.39 -0.17 -5.83
C VAL A 138 -8.87 0.94 -6.76
N TYR A 139 -8.51 2.17 -6.46
CA TYR A 139 -8.75 3.29 -7.35
C TYR A 139 -8.15 3.02 -8.74
N ASP A 140 -8.92 3.31 -9.78
CA ASP A 140 -8.51 3.13 -11.17
C ASP A 140 -8.35 4.47 -11.90
N SER A 141 -9.44 5.24 -11.96
CA SER A 141 -9.48 6.49 -12.70
C SER A 141 -10.62 7.38 -12.21
N PHE A 142 -10.64 8.62 -12.66
CA PHE A 142 -11.80 9.50 -12.47
C PHE A 142 -12.19 10.20 -13.76
N ARG A 143 -13.41 10.73 -13.77
CA ARG A 143 -13.88 11.65 -14.78
C ARG A 143 -14.75 12.73 -14.13
N ILE A 144 -14.75 13.92 -14.74
CA ILE A 144 -15.59 15.03 -14.31
C ILE A 144 -16.94 14.92 -15.04
N GLU A 145 -18.03 14.98 -14.29
CA GLU A 145 -19.42 14.95 -14.77
C GLU A 145 -20.15 16.23 -14.29
N GLY A 146 -20.03 17.30 -15.06
CA GLY A 146 -20.55 18.62 -14.66
C GLY A 146 -19.86 19.14 -13.39
N ASN A 147 -20.60 19.24 -12.28
CA ASN A 147 -20.07 19.65 -10.99
C ASN A 147 -19.73 18.47 -10.06
N LYS A 148 -19.60 17.26 -10.60
CA LYS A 148 -19.29 16.04 -9.84
C LYS A 148 -18.07 15.34 -10.43
N ILE A 149 -17.44 14.52 -9.59
CA ILE A 149 -16.32 13.66 -9.97
C ILE A 149 -16.76 12.21 -9.80
N ARG A 150 -16.71 11.42 -10.86
CA ARG A 150 -16.96 9.98 -10.81
C ARG A 150 -15.63 9.26 -10.70
N MET A 151 -15.42 8.56 -9.60
CA MET A 151 -14.24 7.74 -9.34
C MET A 151 -14.56 6.28 -9.63
N LYS A 152 -13.71 5.63 -10.45
CA LYS A 152 -13.79 4.21 -10.79
C LYS A 152 -12.86 3.38 -9.93
N PHE A 153 -13.29 2.17 -9.64
CA PHE A 153 -12.51 1.22 -8.84
C PHE A 153 -12.42 -0.13 -9.53
N LYS A 154 -11.27 -0.78 -9.39
CA LYS A 154 -11.02 -2.19 -9.71
C LYS A 154 -11.14 -3.03 -8.44
N SER A 155 -11.23 -4.36 -8.61
CA SER A 155 -11.28 -5.32 -7.50
C SER A 155 -12.42 -5.06 -6.51
N THR A 156 -13.58 -4.68 -7.03
CA THR A 156 -14.76 -4.36 -6.22
C THR A 156 -15.51 -5.60 -5.70
N GLY A 157 -15.12 -6.81 -6.14
CA GLY A 157 -15.77 -8.05 -5.70
C GLY A 157 -17.28 -8.05 -6.01
N SER A 158 -18.10 -8.21 -4.97
CA SER A 158 -19.57 -8.16 -5.07
C SER A 158 -20.14 -6.74 -5.10
N GLY A 159 -19.31 -5.71 -5.14
CA GLY A 159 -19.67 -4.30 -5.16
C GLY A 159 -19.00 -3.49 -4.05
N LEU A 160 -19.15 -2.17 -4.11
CA LEU A 160 -18.70 -1.26 -3.06
C LEU A 160 -19.73 -1.18 -1.95
N MET A 161 -19.26 -1.05 -0.73
CA MET A 161 -20.12 -0.78 0.42
C MET A 161 -19.41 0.07 1.46
N SER A 162 -20.16 0.87 2.19
CA SER A 162 -19.68 1.52 3.40
C SER A 162 -19.56 0.49 4.52
N LYS A 163 -18.47 0.49 5.28
CA LYS A 163 -18.20 -0.48 6.35
C LYS A 163 -19.27 -0.49 7.45
N ASP A 164 -19.86 0.65 7.74
CA ASP A 164 -20.84 0.84 8.79
C ASP A 164 -22.28 1.06 8.25
N GLY A 165 -22.48 0.91 6.93
CA GLY A 165 -23.76 1.12 6.27
C GLY A 165 -24.23 2.57 6.23
N LYS A 166 -23.38 3.52 6.63
CA LYS A 166 -23.67 4.97 6.62
C LYS A 166 -23.14 5.63 5.37
N ASP A 167 -23.44 6.91 5.22
CA ASP A 167 -22.88 7.75 4.15
C ASP A 167 -21.35 7.72 4.14
N LEU A 168 -20.79 7.78 2.95
CA LEU A 168 -19.34 7.90 2.78
C LEU A 168 -18.84 9.21 3.39
N ARG A 169 -17.69 9.14 4.04
CA ARG A 169 -17.09 10.26 4.79
C ARG A 169 -15.64 10.47 4.36
N THR A 170 -15.10 11.62 4.78
CA THR A 170 -13.69 11.98 4.57
C THR A 170 -13.29 12.18 3.10
N PHE A 171 -14.27 12.50 2.25
CA PHE A 171 -13.98 12.96 0.90
C PHE A 171 -13.80 14.48 0.89
N GLU A 172 -12.83 14.91 0.12
CA GLU A 172 -12.54 16.32 -0.12
C GLU A 172 -12.32 16.52 -1.62
N VAL A 173 -12.69 17.68 -2.13
CA VAL A 173 -12.44 18.09 -3.51
C VAL A 173 -11.72 19.42 -3.52
N ALA A 174 -10.92 19.66 -4.56
CA ALA A 174 -10.28 20.94 -4.81
C ALA A 174 -10.55 21.38 -6.25
N GLY A 175 -10.68 22.68 -6.47
CA GLY A 175 -10.63 23.29 -7.77
C GLY A 175 -9.17 23.49 -8.26
N GLU A 176 -9.02 24.31 -9.30
CA GLU A 176 -7.68 24.67 -9.82
C GLU A 176 -6.78 25.38 -8.81
N ASP A 177 -7.37 25.98 -7.79
CA ASP A 177 -6.65 26.65 -6.71
C ASP A 177 -5.98 25.68 -5.71
N GLY A 178 -6.22 24.37 -5.84
CA GLY A 178 -5.69 23.33 -4.98
C GLY A 178 -6.18 23.36 -3.54
N LYS A 179 -7.21 24.13 -3.21
CA LYS A 179 -7.78 24.20 -1.86
C LYS A 179 -8.84 23.15 -1.66
N TYR A 180 -8.53 22.18 -0.83
CA TYR A 180 -9.46 21.10 -0.50
C TYR A 180 -10.57 21.56 0.42
N VAL A 181 -11.79 21.21 0.07
CA VAL A 181 -13.00 21.42 0.88
C VAL A 181 -13.75 20.10 1.05
N PRO A 182 -14.44 19.89 2.20
CA PRO A 182 -15.25 18.69 2.41
C PRO A 182 -16.28 18.48 1.31
N ALA A 183 -16.40 17.26 0.83
CA ALA A 183 -17.30 16.86 -0.24
C ALA A 183 -18.26 15.76 0.18
N LYS A 184 -19.42 15.72 -0.46
CA LYS A 184 -20.35 14.60 -0.36
C LYS A 184 -19.90 13.49 -1.32
N ALA A 185 -20.14 12.24 -0.92
CA ALA A 185 -19.85 11.08 -1.75
C ALA A 185 -20.91 10.01 -1.62
N VAL A 186 -21.27 9.37 -2.73
CA VAL A 186 -22.21 8.25 -2.75
C VAL A 186 -21.68 7.12 -3.63
N ILE A 187 -22.05 5.89 -3.28
CA ILE A 187 -21.76 4.72 -4.10
C ILE A 187 -22.82 4.59 -5.19
N GLU A 188 -22.39 4.48 -6.44
CA GLU A 188 -23.23 4.17 -7.58
C GLU A 188 -22.68 2.95 -8.33
N GLY A 189 -23.21 1.76 -8.00
CA GLY A 189 -22.67 0.50 -8.51
C GLY A 189 -21.26 0.23 -8.03
N ASN A 190 -20.30 0.18 -8.94
CA ASN A 190 -18.88 0.00 -8.64
C ASN A 190 -18.06 1.32 -8.67
N ASP A 191 -18.77 2.45 -8.74
CA ASP A 191 -18.17 3.79 -8.76
C ASP A 191 -18.51 4.56 -7.48
N VAL A 192 -17.76 5.61 -7.21
CA VAL A 192 -18.10 6.62 -6.20
C VAL A 192 -18.26 7.96 -6.89
N LEU A 193 -19.39 8.60 -6.68
CA LEU A 193 -19.69 9.95 -7.16
C LEU A 193 -19.46 10.94 -6.03
N VAL A 194 -18.64 11.98 -6.30
CA VAL A 194 -18.18 12.98 -5.31
C VAL A 194 -18.52 14.38 -5.80
N TRP A 195 -19.01 15.27 -4.91
CA TRP A 195 -19.28 16.70 -5.23
C TRP A 195 -19.30 17.61 -4.02
#